data_ae2a5dc60564a7a8d73fb649b1a5ecaa
#
_entry.id   ae2a5dc60564a7a8d73fb649b1a5ecaa
#
_cell.length_a   1.000
_cell.length_b   1.000
_cell.length_c   1.000
_cell.angle_alpha   90.00
_cell.angle_beta   90.00
_cell.angle_gamma   90.00
#
_symmetry.space_group_name_H-M   'P 1'
#
loop_
_entity.id
_entity.type
_entity.pdbx_description
1 polymer ?
#
loop_
_entity_poly.entity_id
_entity_poly.type
_entity_poly.pdbx_seq_one_letter_code
_entity_poly.pdbx_strand_id
1 'polypeptide(L)'
;FPEFVEFKSIRRDKSEDNGSDTLEFALGQTPHEALESAYERLRSELASEILSSIRGCDPTLFEKIVVELLVKMGYGGSRKDAGRAIGRSGDEGIDGIIKEDHLGLDNIYIQAKRWEATISRPEIQKFAGALQGQRARKGIFITTSDFTKEALDFVSRIDSKIILIDGATLAKLMIDFG
;
A
#
# COMPACT_ATOMS: atom_id res chain seq x y z
N PHE A 1 -25.52 18.73 -45.56
CA PHE A 1 -25.97 19.63 -44.52
C PHE A 1 -24.89 20.71 -44.33
N PRO A 2 -25.13 21.98 -44.75
CA PRO A 2 -24.13 23.06 -44.70
C PRO A 2 -23.67 23.39 -43.26
N GLU A 3 -24.54 23.26 -42.26
CA GLU A 3 -24.24 23.49 -40.83
C GLU A 3 -23.16 22.57 -40.24
N PHE A 4 -22.95 21.37 -40.81
CA PHE A 4 -21.93 20.44 -40.35
C PHE A 4 -20.52 20.82 -40.82
N VAL A 5 -20.41 21.58 -41.91
CA VAL A 5 -19.12 22.05 -42.45
C VAL A 5 -18.62 23.25 -41.65
N GLU A 6 -19.55 24.12 -41.21
CA GLU A 6 -19.26 25.30 -40.40
C GLU A 6 -18.76 24.92 -38.99
N PHE A 7 -19.37 23.88 -38.39
CA PHE A 7 -18.93 23.35 -37.09
C PHE A 7 -17.51 22.75 -37.13
N LYS A 8 -17.07 22.23 -38.25
CA LYS A 8 -15.72 21.69 -38.45
C LYS A 8 -14.67 22.79 -38.65
N SER A 9 -15.05 23.95 -39.17
CA SER A 9 -14.14 25.09 -39.39
C SER A 9 -13.85 25.88 -38.11
N ILE A 10 -14.83 25.97 -37.19
CA ILE A 10 -14.69 26.71 -35.92
C ILE A 10 -13.75 26.00 -34.94
N ARG A 11 -13.54 24.69 -35.10
CA ARG A 11 -12.62 23.90 -34.24
C ARG A 11 -11.14 23.96 -34.64
N ARG A 12 -10.79 24.60 -35.75
CA ARG A 12 -9.41 24.67 -36.27
C ARG A 12 -8.56 25.83 -35.78
N ASP A 13 -9.16 26.86 -35.17
CA ASP A 13 -8.46 28.11 -34.84
C ASP A 13 -8.16 28.35 -33.36
N LYS A 14 -8.25 27.30 -32.47
CA LYS A 14 -7.83 27.40 -31.05
C LYS A 14 -7.24 26.10 -30.55
N SER A 15 -6.00 25.80 -30.90
CA SER A 15 -5.07 25.02 -30.11
C SER A 15 -3.82 24.66 -30.92
N GLU A 16 -2.99 25.62 -31.27
CA GLU A 16 -1.58 25.41 -31.43
C GLU A 16 -0.94 25.77 -30.09
N ASP A 17 -0.84 24.83 -29.19
CA ASP A 17 0.31 24.53 -28.35
C ASP A 17 -0.07 23.42 -27.35
N ASN A 18 0.75 22.36 -27.27
CA ASN A 18 0.69 21.19 -26.36
C ASN A 18 -0.13 19.95 -26.78
N GLY A 19 -0.54 19.79 -28.02
CA GLY A 19 -1.29 18.60 -28.46
C GLY A 19 -0.49 17.53 -29.23
N SER A 20 0.80 17.74 -29.53
CA SER A 20 1.53 16.81 -30.40
C SER A 20 1.99 15.52 -29.69
N ASP A 21 2.40 15.60 -28.43
CA ASP A 21 2.88 14.41 -27.69
C ASP A 21 1.77 13.44 -27.27
N THR A 22 0.56 13.95 -27.04
CA THR A 22 -0.60 13.11 -26.66
C THR A 22 -1.28 12.43 -27.85
N LEU A 23 -1.15 12.96 -29.05
CA LEU A 23 -1.76 12.38 -30.26
C LEU A 23 -0.87 11.33 -30.93
N GLU A 24 0.46 11.46 -30.85
CA GLU A 24 1.38 10.43 -31.37
C GLU A 24 1.35 9.14 -30.55
N PHE A 25 1.13 9.24 -29.25
CA PHE A 25 0.99 8.05 -28.36
C PHE A 25 -0.30 7.25 -28.66
N ALA A 26 -1.34 7.90 -29.15
CA ALA A 26 -2.63 7.28 -29.46
C ALA A 26 -2.72 6.59 -30.83
N LEU A 27 -1.78 6.83 -31.74
CA LEU A 27 -1.85 6.32 -33.12
C LEU A 27 -1.38 4.87 -33.30
N GLY A 28 -0.86 4.23 -32.24
CA GLY A 28 -0.38 2.83 -32.27
C GLY A 28 -1.09 1.87 -31.33
N GLN A 29 -1.98 2.36 -30.45
CA GLN A 29 -2.66 1.53 -29.44
C GLN A 29 -4.11 1.26 -29.82
N THR A 30 -4.60 0.06 -29.55
CA THR A 30 -6.02 -0.25 -29.62
C THR A 30 -6.78 0.52 -28.53
N PRO A 31 -8.08 0.81 -28.68
CA PRO A 31 -8.89 1.47 -27.64
C PRO A 31 -8.83 0.76 -26.29
N HIS A 32 -8.68 -0.55 -26.27
CA HIS A 32 -8.54 -1.34 -25.06
C HIS A 32 -7.20 -1.08 -24.36
N GLU A 33 -6.10 -1.11 -25.10
CA GLU A 33 -4.76 -0.80 -24.56
C GLU A 33 -4.68 0.65 -24.05
N ALA A 34 -5.31 1.59 -24.74
CA ALA A 34 -5.37 2.99 -24.30
C ALA A 34 -6.15 3.14 -22.98
N LEU A 35 -7.26 2.42 -22.81
CA LEU A 35 -8.05 2.40 -21.58
C LEU A 35 -7.26 1.79 -20.41
N GLU A 36 -6.62 0.64 -20.66
CA GLU A 36 -5.79 -0.04 -19.67
C GLU A 36 -4.61 0.83 -19.22
N SER A 37 -3.90 1.45 -20.16
CA SER A 37 -2.81 2.37 -19.87
C SER A 37 -3.28 3.60 -19.06
N ALA A 38 -4.43 4.16 -19.39
CA ALA A 38 -5.03 5.28 -18.66
C ALA A 38 -5.42 4.87 -17.23
N TYR A 39 -6.00 3.68 -17.06
CA TYR A 39 -6.36 3.14 -15.76
C TYR A 39 -5.12 2.93 -14.87
N GLU A 40 -4.06 2.30 -15.41
CA GLU A 40 -2.82 2.10 -14.66
C GLU A 40 -2.15 3.43 -14.25
N ARG A 41 -2.19 4.44 -15.12
CA ARG A 41 -1.68 5.77 -14.78
C ARG A 41 -2.47 6.39 -13.63
N LEU A 42 -3.79 6.39 -13.69
CA LEU A 42 -4.64 6.91 -12.62
C LEU A 42 -4.40 6.18 -11.29
N ARG A 43 -4.27 4.85 -11.33
CA ARG A 43 -3.92 4.07 -10.12
C ARG A 43 -2.56 4.44 -9.56
N SER A 44 -1.57 4.64 -10.41
CA SER A 44 -0.21 5.03 -9.99
C SER A 44 -0.18 6.43 -9.38
N GLU A 45 -0.90 7.38 -9.98
CA GLU A 45 -1.04 8.74 -9.44
C GLU A 45 -1.73 8.70 -8.07
N LEU A 46 -2.87 8.01 -7.96
CA LEU A 46 -3.59 7.84 -6.69
C LEU A 46 -2.73 7.15 -5.63
N ALA A 47 -1.98 6.11 -5.97
CA ALA A 47 -1.08 5.43 -5.04
C ALA A 47 0.00 6.39 -4.50
N SER A 48 0.54 7.27 -5.36
CA SER A 48 1.52 8.28 -4.97
C SER A 48 0.93 9.33 -4.03
N GLU A 49 -0.30 9.78 -4.29
CA GLU A 49 -1.01 10.74 -3.43
C GLU A 49 -1.33 10.14 -2.06
N ILE A 50 -1.84 8.89 -2.02
CA ILE A 50 -2.11 8.15 -0.78
C ILE A 50 -0.82 8.04 0.03
N LEU A 51 0.28 7.59 -0.59
CA LEU A 51 1.55 7.41 0.10
C LEU A 51 2.11 8.73 0.64
N SER A 52 1.99 9.82 -0.12
CA SER A 52 2.36 11.17 0.33
C SER A 52 1.54 11.60 1.55
N SER A 53 0.23 11.39 1.53
CA SER A 53 -0.68 11.72 2.63
C SER A 53 -0.36 10.93 3.89
N ILE A 54 -0.08 9.63 3.76
CA ILE A 54 0.27 8.75 4.89
C ILE A 54 1.64 9.15 5.49
N ARG A 55 2.62 9.51 4.67
CA ARG A 55 3.92 10.00 5.15
C ARG A 55 3.80 11.27 5.99
N GLY A 56 2.80 12.10 5.73
CA GLY A 56 2.52 13.31 6.48
C GLY A 56 1.66 13.12 7.74
N CYS A 57 1.05 11.96 7.95
CA CYS A 57 0.15 11.75 9.08
C CYS A 57 0.91 11.48 10.40
N ASP A 58 0.19 11.54 11.53
CA ASP A 58 0.74 11.16 12.84
C ASP A 58 1.07 9.66 12.89
N PRO A 59 2.18 9.22 13.54
CA PRO A 59 2.54 7.80 13.65
C PRO A 59 1.44 6.92 14.24
N THR A 60 0.74 7.39 15.28
CA THR A 60 -0.36 6.65 15.91
C THR A 60 -1.55 6.51 14.95
N LEU A 61 -1.79 7.51 14.10
CA LEU A 61 -2.81 7.43 13.05
C LEU A 61 -2.41 6.40 12.01
N PHE A 62 -1.12 6.34 11.63
CA PHE A 62 -0.62 5.34 10.70
C PHE A 62 -0.85 3.91 11.19
N GLU A 63 -0.54 3.63 12.47
CA GLU A 63 -0.80 2.32 13.09
C GLU A 63 -2.29 1.93 13.00
N LYS A 64 -3.19 2.89 13.27
CA LYS A 64 -4.65 2.68 13.15
C LYS A 64 -5.09 2.38 11.73
N ILE A 65 -4.57 3.14 10.74
CA ILE A 65 -4.86 2.93 9.33
C ILE A 65 -4.42 1.52 8.89
N VAL A 66 -3.23 1.09 9.31
CA VAL A 66 -2.71 -0.25 9.00
C VAL A 66 -3.62 -1.35 9.55
N VAL A 67 -4.02 -1.24 10.82
CA VAL A 67 -4.93 -2.24 11.42
C VAL A 67 -6.29 -2.23 10.73
N GLU A 68 -6.86 -1.06 10.42
CA GLU A 68 -8.14 -0.95 9.73
C GLU A 68 -8.08 -1.55 8.32
N LEU A 69 -7.00 -1.32 7.60
CA LEU A 69 -6.76 -1.94 6.29
C LEU A 69 -6.77 -3.47 6.39
N LEU A 70 -6.03 -4.04 7.34
CA LEU A 70 -6.00 -5.50 7.51
C LEU A 70 -7.38 -6.07 7.86
N VAL A 71 -8.18 -5.34 8.65
CA VAL A 71 -9.57 -5.72 8.95
C VAL A 71 -10.44 -5.69 7.69
N LYS A 72 -10.31 -4.68 6.85
CA LYS A 72 -11.02 -4.61 5.56
C LYS A 72 -10.60 -5.71 4.60
N MET A 73 -9.36 -6.16 4.67
CA MET A 73 -8.85 -7.33 3.94
C MET A 73 -9.40 -8.67 4.47
N GLY A 74 -10.13 -8.67 5.59
CA GLY A 74 -10.76 -9.86 6.16
C GLY A 74 -10.04 -10.49 7.34
N TYR A 75 -8.93 -9.89 7.81
CA TYR A 75 -8.27 -10.31 9.04
C TYR A 75 -9.01 -9.76 10.28
N GLY A 76 -8.80 -10.35 11.45
CA GLY A 76 -9.26 -9.76 12.71
C GLY A 76 -10.52 -10.34 13.33
N GLY A 77 -11.09 -11.38 12.75
CA GLY A 77 -12.25 -12.10 13.30
C GLY A 77 -13.50 -11.23 13.40
N SER A 78 -13.73 -10.50 14.49
CA SER A 78 -14.84 -9.56 14.63
C SER A 78 -14.36 -8.11 14.72
N ARG A 79 -15.21 -7.13 14.32
CA ARG A 79 -14.92 -5.69 14.49
C ARG A 79 -14.55 -5.29 15.93
N LYS A 80 -15.08 -6.03 16.93
CA LYS A 80 -14.77 -5.78 18.35
C LYS A 80 -13.36 -6.25 18.73
N ASP A 81 -12.86 -7.31 18.08
CA ASP A 81 -11.52 -7.85 18.33
C ASP A 81 -10.44 -6.98 17.66
N ALA A 82 -10.74 -6.45 16.49
CA ALA A 82 -9.86 -5.52 15.78
C ALA A 82 -9.61 -4.20 16.55
N GLY A 83 -10.61 -3.70 17.27
CA GLY A 83 -10.48 -2.53 18.14
C GLY A 83 -9.55 -2.75 19.36
N ARG A 84 -9.27 -4.00 19.72
CA ARG A 84 -8.31 -4.35 20.79
C ARG A 84 -6.87 -4.51 20.27
N ALA A 85 -6.70 -4.64 18.98
CA ALA A 85 -5.38 -4.77 18.35
C ALA A 85 -4.54 -3.47 18.43
N ILE A 86 -5.21 -2.33 18.60
CA ILE A 86 -4.56 -1.03 18.71
C ILE A 86 -4.31 -0.72 20.17
N GLY A 87 -3.06 -0.79 20.66
CA GLY A 87 -2.74 -0.16 21.94
C GLY A 87 -2.08 -1.00 23.02
N ARG A 88 -1.24 -1.96 22.69
CA ARG A 88 -0.17 -2.39 23.60
C ARG A 88 1.15 -1.77 23.15
N SER A 89 1.24 -0.46 23.34
CA SER A 89 2.51 0.26 23.28
C SER A 89 3.38 -0.20 24.45
N GLY A 90 4.49 -0.85 24.12
CA GLY A 90 5.48 -1.25 25.13
C GLY A 90 6.19 -2.59 24.89
N ASP A 91 5.71 -3.42 24.02
CA ASP A 91 6.28 -4.76 23.79
C ASP A 91 7.23 -4.76 22.58
N GLU A 92 8.49 -4.35 22.82
CA GLU A 92 9.66 -4.59 21.94
C GLU A 92 9.48 -4.28 20.42
N GLY A 93 8.54 -3.37 20.05
CA GLY A 93 8.31 -2.97 18.66
C GLY A 93 7.16 -3.71 17.97
N ILE A 94 6.21 -4.26 18.72
CA ILE A 94 4.93 -4.75 18.21
C ILE A 94 3.89 -3.66 18.42
N ASP A 95 3.28 -3.19 17.33
CA ASP A 95 2.31 -2.10 17.34
C ASP A 95 0.87 -2.62 17.38
N GLY A 96 0.65 -3.89 17.05
CA GLY A 96 -0.67 -4.51 17.11
C GLY A 96 -0.65 -6.03 16.99
N ILE A 97 -1.76 -6.64 17.38
CA ILE A 97 -2.00 -8.08 17.25
C ILE A 97 -3.40 -8.25 16.65
N ILE A 98 -3.51 -8.99 15.57
CA ILE A 98 -4.79 -9.26 14.90
C ILE A 98 -4.98 -10.78 14.77
N LYS A 99 -6.21 -11.25 14.91
CA LYS A 99 -6.52 -12.66 14.66
C LYS A 99 -6.43 -12.96 13.17
N GLU A 100 -5.91 -14.12 12.80
CA GLU A 100 -5.80 -14.52 11.40
C GLU A 100 -7.18 -14.81 10.79
N ASP A 101 -8.05 -15.44 11.58
CA ASP A 101 -9.37 -15.88 11.14
C ASP A 101 -10.46 -15.60 12.19
N HIS A 102 -11.70 -15.90 11.82
CA HIS A 102 -12.86 -15.73 12.71
C HIS A 102 -12.83 -16.64 13.94
N LEU A 103 -12.11 -17.76 13.90
CA LEU A 103 -12.00 -18.68 15.03
C LEU A 103 -10.93 -18.24 16.01
N GLY A 104 -9.97 -17.41 15.55
CA GLY A 104 -8.87 -16.91 16.36
C GLY A 104 -7.88 -17.98 16.76
N LEU A 105 -7.66 -18.98 15.88
CA LEU A 105 -6.73 -20.07 16.12
C LEU A 105 -5.28 -19.58 16.11
N ASP A 106 -4.98 -18.58 15.28
CA ASP A 106 -3.66 -17.96 15.18
C ASP A 106 -3.75 -16.44 15.29
N ASN A 107 -2.65 -15.84 15.79
CA ASN A 107 -2.49 -14.40 15.87
C ASN A 107 -1.41 -13.95 14.89
N ILE A 108 -1.65 -12.83 14.23
CA ILE A 108 -0.69 -12.13 13.41
C ILE A 108 -0.23 -10.89 14.17
N TYR A 109 1.05 -10.74 14.33
CA TYR A 109 1.68 -9.60 14.99
C TYR A 109 2.05 -8.57 13.96
N ILE A 110 1.82 -7.29 14.27
CA ILE A 110 1.94 -6.18 13.32
C ILE A 110 2.99 -5.21 13.85
N GLN A 111 3.90 -4.79 12.97
CA GLN A 111 4.74 -3.63 13.18
C GLN A 111 4.56 -2.66 12.01
N ALA A 112 4.24 -1.40 12.30
CA ALA A 112 3.99 -0.34 11.36
C ALA A 112 5.05 0.78 11.52
N LYS A 113 5.90 0.99 10.51
CA LYS A 113 6.97 1.98 10.54
C LYS A 113 6.73 3.07 9.50
N ARG A 114 6.24 4.24 9.96
CA ARG A 114 6.15 5.43 9.13
C ARG A 114 7.53 6.11 9.01
N TRP A 115 8.37 5.55 8.17
CA TRP A 115 9.72 6.04 7.95
C TRP A 115 9.94 6.45 6.49
N GLU A 116 10.86 7.40 6.27
CA GLU A 116 11.34 7.77 4.94
C GLU A 116 12.57 6.94 4.53
N ALA A 117 13.40 6.58 5.53
CA ALA A 117 14.58 5.76 5.30
C ALA A 117 14.20 4.31 5.02
N THR A 118 14.92 3.68 4.08
CA THR A 118 14.77 2.27 3.74
C THR A 118 15.00 1.37 4.95
N ILE A 119 14.11 0.41 5.17
CA ILE A 119 14.18 -0.54 6.28
C ILE A 119 15.27 -1.57 6.01
N SER A 120 16.23 -1.62 6.92
CA SER A 120 17.38 -2.52 6.83
C SER A 120 17.15 -3.82 7.60
N ARG A 121 17.99 -4.83 7.33
CA ARG A 121 17.95 -6.14 8.01
C ARG A 121 17.91 -6.06 9.55
N PRO A 122 18.66 -5.21 10.26
CA PRO A 122 18.59 -5.12 11.73
C PRO A 122 17.20 -4.83 12.27
N GLU A 123 16.39 -4.00 11.56
CA GLU A 123 15.02 -3.71 12.00
C GLU A 123 14.12 -4.95 11.90
N ILE A 124 14.27 -5.72 10.83
CA ILE A 124 13.52 -6.97 10.67
C ILE A 124 13.98 -8.03 11.67
N GLN A 125 15.28 -8.05 12.01
CA GLN A 125 15.82 -8.94 13.06
C GLN A 125 15.24 -8.60 14.44
N LYS A 126 15.09 -7.32 14.78
CA LYS A 126 14.42 -6.88 16.02
C LYS A 126 12.97 -7.38 16.04
N PHE A 127 12.24 -7.20 14.96
CA PHE A 127 10.86 -7.68 14.89
C PHE A 127 10.75 -9.20 14.98
N ALA A 128 11.63 -9.94 14.30
CA ALA A 128 11.69 -11.40 14.43
C ALA A 128 12.00 -11.86 15.86
N GLY A 129 12.89 -11.14 16.57
CA GLY A 129 13.17 -11.36 17.99
C GLY A 129 11.97 -11.11 18.88
N ALA A 130 11.23 -10.01 18.63
CA ALA A 130 9.98 -9.71 19.34
C ALA A 130 8.93 -10.82 19.14
N LEU A 131 8.76 -11.32 17.91
CA LEU A 131 7.88 -12.46 17.63
C LEU A 131 8.28 -13.70 18.44
N GLN A 132 9.57 -14.01 18.51
CA GLN A 132 10.09 -15.15 19.29
C GLN A 132 9.81 -14.97 20.79
N GLY A 133 10.01 -13.76 21.33
CA GLY A 133 9.68 -13.42 22.72
C GLY A 133 8.20 -13.68 23.05
N GLN A 134 7.32 -13.39 22.11
CA GLN A 134 5.87 -13.64 22.22
C GLN A 134 5.46 -15.07 21.83
N ARG A 135 6.40 -15.95 21.50
CA ARG A 135 6.14 -17.29 20.94
C ARG A 135 5.27 -17.27 19.68
N ALA A 136 5.32 -16.17 18.95
CA ALA A 136 4.57 -15.97 17.71
C ALA A 136 5.38 -16.47 16.51
N ARG A 137 4.66 -16.98 15.51
CA ARG A 137 5.25 -17.48 14.27
C ARG A 137 4.87 -16.65 13.04
N LYS A 138 3.88 -15.76 13.16
CA LYS A 138 3.33 -14.97 12.05
C LYS A 138 3.41 -13.49 12.37
N GLY A 139 3.95 -12.72 11.45
CA GLY A 139 4.05 -11.27 11.58
C GLY A 139 3.92 -10.55 10.24
N ILE A 140 3.46 -9.30 10.30
CA ILE A 140 3.42 -8.38 9.17
C ILE A 140 4.21 -7.13 9.57
N PHE A 141 5.23 -6.80 8.79
CA PHE A 141 5.97 -5.56 8.92
C PHE A 141 5.59 -4.63 7.77
N ILE A 142 5.03 -3.47 8.10
CA ILE A 142 4.52 -2.51 7.13
C ILE A 142 5.30 -1.20 7.26
N THR A 143 5.72 -0.63 6.14
CA THR A 143 6.41 0.67 6.12
C THR A 143 5.88 1.57 5.02
N THR A 144 6.11 2.88 5.17
CA THR A 144 5.88 3.88 4.12
C THR A 144 7.09 4.04 3.18
N SER A 145 8.19 3.35 3.46
CA SER A 145 9.41 3.33 2.64
C SER A 145 9.61 1.97 1.97
N ASP A 146 10.85 1.63 1.66
CA ASP A 146 11.23 0.37 1.01
C ASP A 146 12.02 -0.53 1.97
N PHE A 147 12.30 -1.76 1.54
CA PHE A 147 13.17 -2.72 2.24
C PHE A 147 14.48 -2.92 1.49
N THR A 148 15.59 -3.05 2.21
CA THR A 148 16.85 -3.44 1.60
C THR A 148 16.80 -4.91 1.15
N LYS A 149 17.65 -5.27 0.18
CA LYS A 149 17.76 -6.64 -0.29
C LYS A 149 18.11 -7.61 0.85
N GLU A 150 18.98 -7.18 1.76
CA GLU A 150 19.40 -7.97 2.93
C GLU A 150 18.24 -8.21 3.90
N ALA A 151 17.27 -7.28 3.99
CA ALA A 151 16.06 -7.46 4.78
C ALA A 151 15.14 -8.52 4.15
N LEU A 152 14.93 -8.45 2.84
CA LEU A 152 14.16 -9.44 2.08
C LEU A 152 14.80 -10.84 2.14
N ASP A 153 16.11 -10.92 1.92
CA ASP A 153 16.86 -12.18 1.99
C ASP A 153 16.82 -12.79 3.40
N PHE A 154 16.83 -11.97 4.44
CA PHE A 154 16.74 -12.45 5.82
C PHE A 154 15.40 -13.14 6.08
N VAL A 155 14.29 -12.53 5.69
CA VAL A 155 12.94 -13.08 5.90
C VAL A 155 12.77 -14.43 5.20
N SER A 156 13.39 -14.61 4.03
CA SER A 156 13.31 -15.87 3.28
C SER A 156 14.02 -17.07 3.95
N ARG A 157 14.85 -16.82 4.98
CA ARG A 157 15.72 -17.82 5.63
C ARG A 157 15.35 -18.14 7.06
N ILE A 158 14.35 -17.48 7.62
CA ILE A 158 13.92 -17.70 9.02
C ILE A 158 12.65 -18.56 9.08
N ASP A 159 12.45 -19.25 10.18
CA ASP A 159 11.28 -20.13 10.39
C ASP A 159 9.98 -19.34 10.62
N SER A 160 10.07 -18.13 11.17
CA SER A 160 8.90 -17.26 11.35
C SER A 160 8.42 -16.74 10.01
N LYS A 161 7.12 -16.82 9.75
CA LYS A 161 6.49 -16.27 8.55
C LYS A 161 6.26 -14.78 8.72
N ILE A 162 7.18 -13.97 8.20
CA ILE A 162 7.07 -12.51 8.19
C ILE A 162 6.74 -12.04 6.78
N ILE A 163 5.67 -11.27 6.65
CA ILE A 163 5.29 -10.58 5.42
C ILE A 163 5.80 -9.14 5.51
N LEU A 164 6.51 -8.71 4.48
CA LEU A 164 7.00 -7.34 4.34
C LEU A 164 6.13 -6.58 3.34
N ILE A 165 5.56 -5.45 3.77
CA ILE A 165 4.72 -4.58 2.93
C ILE A 165 5.40 -3.21 2.88
N ASP A 166 5.94 -2.88 1.71
CA ASP A 166 6.53 -1.57 1.42
C ASP A 166 5.46 -0.51 1.12
N GLY A 167 5.89 0.75 1.00
CA GLY A 167 4.98 1.86 0.76
C GLY A 167 4.19 1.74 -0.55
N ALA A 168 4.81 1.22 -1.61
CA ALA A 168 4.14 1.04 -2.89
C ALA A 168 3.05 -0.04 -2.82
N THR A 169 3.36 -1.17 -2.18
CA THR A 169 2.40 -2.25 -1.95
C THR A 169 1.28 -1.80 -1.01
N LEU A 170 1.61 -1.06 0.06
CA LEU A 170 0.63 -0.51 0.99
C LEU A 170 -0.38 0.39 0.28
N ALA A 171 0.09 1.32 -0.55
CA ALA A 171 -0.79 2.22 -1.30
C ALA A 171 -1.73 1.45 -2.25
N LYS A 172 -1.24 0.41 -2.93
CA LYS A 172 -2.06 -0.46 -3.78
C LYS A 172 -3.13 -1.20 -2.97
N LEU A 173 -2.77 -1.77 -1.82
CA LEU A 173 -3.73 -2.44 -0.93
C LEU A 173 -4.80 -1.47 -0.43
N MET A 174 -4.43 -0.22 -0.16
CA MET A 174 -5.39 0.81 0.24
C MET A 174 -6.34 1.21 -0.89
N ILE A 175 -5.92 1.16 -2.14
CA ILE A 175 -6.82 1.37 -3.29
C ILE A 175 -7.79 0.20 -3.44
N ASP A 176 -7.32 -1.02 -3.21
CA ASP A 176 -8.11 -2.23 -3.44
C ASP A 176 -9.11 -2.52 -2.31
N PHE A 177 -8.78 -2.16 -1.07
CA PHE A 177 -9.55 -2.51 0.15
C PHE A 177 -9.95 -1.32 1.03
N GLY A 178 -9.46 -0.11 0.71
CA GLY A 178 -9.62 1.10 1.52
C GLY A 178 -10.94 1.85 1.43
#